data_65bf974ff3e9cd26f3cf1a3ec55a3136
#
_entry.id   65bf974ff3e9cd26f3cf1a3ec55a3136
#
_cell.length_a   1.000
_cell.length_b   1.000
_cell.length_c   1.000
_cell.angle_alpha   90.00
_cell.angle_beta   90.00
_cell.angle_gamma   90.00
#
_symmetry.space_group_name_H-M   'P 1'
#
loop_
_entity.id
_entity.type
_entity.pdbx_description
1 polymer ?
#
loop_
_entity_poly.entity_id
_entity_poly.type
_entity_poly.pdbx_seq_one_letter_code
_entity_poly.pdbx_strand_id
1 'polypeptide(L)'
;MAQIKPHTLSGFMELLPQPQLQMEAIMEVLRRTYGLYGFTPLDTPAIEAADVLLAKGGGETEKQIYRFQKGDSDLALRFDLTVPLAKYVALHYGELAFPFRRYQIGKVYRGERAQRGRFREFYQADIDIIGD
;
A
#
# COMPACT_ATOMS: atom_id res chain seq x y z
N MET A 1 -5.60 22.70 -31.42
CA MET A 1 -5.65 21.93 -30.17
C MET A 1 -4.38 21.12 -30.02
N ALA A 2 -3.77 21.24 -28.85
CA ALA A 2 -2.54 20.50 -28.60
C ALA A 2 -2.86 19.01 -28.42
N GLN A 3 -2.04 18.18 -29.00
CA GLN A 3 -2.14 16.74 -28.77
C GLN A 3 -1.57 16.38 -27.41
N ILE A 4 -2.28 15.49 -26.72
CA ILE A 4 -1.78 14.94 -25.47
C ILE A 4 -0.78 13.83 -25.81
N LYS A 5 0.43 13.94 -25.31
CA LYS A 5 1.44 12.92 -25.49
C LYS A 5 1.37 11.96 -24.31
N PRO A 6 0.97 10.70 -24.55
CA PRO A 6 0.88 9.77 -23.41
C PRO A 6 2.24 9.51 -22.79
N HIS A 7 2.25 9.43 -21.47
CA HIS A 7 3.48 9.14 -20.73
C HIS A 7 3.14 8.57 -19.37
N THR A 8 4.08 7.87 -18.79
CA THR A 8 3.97 7.39 -17.42
C THR A 8 4.67 8.38 -16.51
N LEU A 9 4.04 8.67 -15.38
CA LEU A 9 4.60 9.62 -14.41
C LEU A 9 5.95 9.11 -13.89
N SER A 10 6.84 10.05 -13.62
CA SER A 10 8.13 9.75 -13.03
C SER A 10 7.95 9.03 -11.68
N GLY A 11 8.65 7.94 -11.48
CA GLY A 11 8.52 7.15 -10.25
C GLY A 11 7.40 6.13 -10.26
N PHE A 12 6.66 6.06 -11.35
CA PHE A 12 5.61 5.07 -11.55
C PHE A 12 6.03 4.14 -12.68
N MET A 13 5.59 2.90 -12.64
CA MET A 13 6.04 1.91 -13.60
C MET A 13 4.86 1.18 -14.23
N GLU A 14 4.95 1.01 -15.52
CA GLU A 14 4.01 0.18 -16.28
C GLU A 14 4.81 -0.95 -16.91
N LEU A 15 4.44 -2.17 -16.58
CA LEU A 15 5.11 -3.33 -17.13
C LEU A 15 4.41 -3.79 -18.40
N LEU A 16 5.19 -4.13 -19.41
CA LEU A 16 4.65 -4.78 -20.59
C LEU A 16 4.18 -6.20 -20.22
N PRO A 17 3.39 -6.85 -21.10
CA PRO A 17 2.78 -8.14 -20.74
C PRO A 17 3.74 -9.20 -20.22
N GLN A 18 4.92 -9.34 -20.83
CA GLN A 18 5.86 -10.38 -20.36
C GLN A 18 6.39 -10.12 -18.96
N PRO A 19 6.99 -8.94 -18.67
CA PRO A 19 7.36 -8.64 -17.29
C PRO A 19 6.19 -8.68 -16.33
N GLN A 20 4.99 -8.29 -16.76
CA GLN A 20 3.80 -8.34 -15.89
C GLN A 20 3.47 -9.78 -15.52
N LEU A 21 3.56 -10.71 -16.47
CA LEU A 21 3.36 -12.14 -16.18
C LEU A 21 4.38 -12.63 -15.15
N GLN A 22 5.63 -12.19 -15.25
CA GLN A 22 6.64 -12.55 -14.28
C GLN A 22 6.31 -11.99 -12.89
N MET A 23 5.84 -10.75 -12.82
CA MET A 23 5.42 -10.13 -11.56
C MET A 23 4.27 -10.91 -10.93
N GLU A 24 3.26 -11.30 -11.74
CA GLU A 24 2.14 -12.07 -11.25
C GLU A 24 2.59 -13.43 -10.69
N ALA A 25 3.55 -14.07 -11.37
CA ALA A 25 4.08 -15.35 -10.91
C ALA A 25 4.78 -15.21 -9.57
N ILE A 26 5.56 -14.14 -9.38
CA ILE A 26 6.22 -13.87 -8.11
C ILE A 26 5.20 -13.67 -7.01
N MET A 27 4.18 -12.85 -7.28
CA MET A 27 3.13 -12.57 -6.29
C MET A 27 2.36 -13.82 -5.92
N GLU A 28 2.13 -14.71 -6.88
CA GLU A 28 1.43 -15.96 -6.60
C GLU A 28 2.26 -16.87 -5.69
N VAL A 29 3.56 -16.94 -5.91
CA VAL A 29 4.45 -17.70 -5.03
C VAL A 29 4.40 -17.16 -3.61
N LEU A 30 4.42 -15.84 -3.45
CA LEU A 30 4.33 -15.21 -2.14
C LEU A 30 2.99 -15.53 -1.46
N ARG A 31 1.89 -15.38 -2.18
CA ARG A 31 0.56 -15.66 -1.62
C ARG A 31 0.44 -17.10 -1.16
N ARG A 32 0.86 -18.02 -2.00
CA ARG A 32 0.79 -19.45 -1.69
C ARG A 32 1.66 -19.78 -0.48
N THR A 33 2.88 -19.23 -0.45
CA THR A 33 3.80 -19.48 0.66
C THR A 33 3.24 -18.93 1.97
N TYR A 34 2.73 -17.71 1.97
CA TYR A 34 2.12 -17.14 3.17
C TYR A 34 0.94 -17.96 3.65
N GLY A 35 0.11 -18.43 2.71
CA GLY A 35 -1.03 -19.27 3.06
C GLY A 35 -0.63 -20.58 3.71
N LEU A 36 0.47 -21.18 3.25
CA LEU A 36 0.99 -22.41 3.84
C LEU A 36 1.40 -22.24 5.30
N TYR A 37 1.82 -21.02 5.68
CA TYR A 37 2.21 -20.71 7.06
C TYR A 37 1.04 -20.17 7.89
N GLY A 38 -0.16 -20.25 7.38
CA GLY A 38 -1.35 -19.87 8.13
C GLY A 38 -1.71 -18.39 8.10
N PHE A 39 -1.09 -17.62 7.22
CA PHE A 39 -1.44 -16.21 7.06
C PHE A 39 -2.63 -16.09 6.11
N THR A 40 -3.59 -15.24 6.47
CA THR A 40 -4.76 -14.99 5.65
C THR A 40 -4.60 -13.67 4.90
N PRO A 41 -5.18 -13.58 3.70
CA PRO A 41 -5.04 -12.36 2.90
C PRO A 41 -5.86 -11.22 3.48
N LEU A 42 -5.29 -10.02 3.37
CA LEU A 42 -5.95 -8.78 3.72
C LEU A 42 -5.76 -7.79 2.59
N ASP A 43 -6.77 -6.98 2.35
CA ASP A 43 -6.66 -5.87 1.43
C ASP A 43 -7.35 -4.68 2.07
N THR A 44 -6.64 -3.57 2.17
CA THR A 44 -7.16 -2.32 2.72
C THR A 44 -7.19 -1.27 1.62
N PRO A 45 -8.02 -0.23 1.76
CA PRO A 45 -8.08 0.80 0.72
C PRO A 45 -6.76 1.52 0.51
N ALA A 46 -6.48 1.88 -0.73
CA ALA A 46 -5.30 2.68 -1.05
C ALA A 46 -5.46 4.12 -0.57
N ILE A 47 -6.69 4.60 -0.49
CA ILE A 47 -7.01 5.95 -0.04
C ILE A 47 -7.60 5.86 1.35
N GLU A 48 -7.07 6.67 2.27
CA GLU A 48 -7.57 6.77 3.63
C GLU A 48 -7.78 8.23 4.00
N ALA A 49 -8.50 8.47 5.08
CA ALA A 49 -8.57 9.81 5.64
C ALA A 49 -7.14 10.25 6.03
N ALA A 50 -6.81 11.49 5.71
CA ALA A 50 -5.45 11.98 5.97
C ALA A 50 -5.08 11.89 7.44
N ASP A 51 -6.02 12.17 8.35
CA ASP A 51 -5.75 12.12 9.78
C ASP A 51 -5.39 10.70 10.25
N VAL A 52 -5.94 9.67 9.62
CA VAL A 52 -5.58 8.29 9.94
C VAL A 52 -4.11 8.02 9.60
N LEU A 53 -3.69 8.41 8.39
CA LEU A 53 -2.35 8.13 7.93
C LEU A 53 -1.30 9.00 8.61
N LEU A 54 -1.69 10.18 9.11
CA LEU A 54 -0.79 11.13 9.76
C LEU A 54 -0.91 11.10 11.28
N ALA A 55 -1.61 10.11 11.83
CA ALA A 55 -1.91 10.07 13.26
C ALA A 55 -0.65 10.08 14.15
N LYS A 56 0.44 9.49 13.67
CA LYS A 56 1.70 9.48 14.41
C LYS A 56 2.51 10.76 14.21
N GLY A 57 1.99 11.65 13.40
CA GLY A 57 2.58 12.97 13.19
C GLY A 57 3.87 12.99 12.40
N GLY A 58 4.18 14.11 11.95
CA GLY A 58 5.39 14.67 11.46
C GLY A 58 6.45 13.86 10.77
N GLY A 59 7.55 14.54 10.56
CA GLY A 59 8.75 13.94 10.02
C GLY A 59 8.68 13.66 8.54
N GLU A 60 9.39 12.67 8.10
CA GLU A 60 9.54 12.32 6.69
C GLU A 60 8.23 11.88 6.05
N THR A 61 7.41 11.15 6.80
CA THR A 61 6.13 10.67 6.26
C THR A 61 5.24 11.82 5.84
N GLU A 62 5.14 12.85 6.66
CA GLU A 62 4.30 14.00 6.36
C GLU A 62 4.76 14.73 5.10
N LYS A 63 6.05 14.77 4.84
CA LYS A 63 6.60 15.41 3.65
C LYS A 63 6.42 14.59 2.39
N GLN A 64 6.32 13.28 2.52
CA GLN A 64 6.30 12.37 1.37
C GLN A 64 4.93 11.83 1.07
N ILE A 65 3.94 12.05 1.92
CA ILE A 65 2.61 11.50 1.72
C ILE A 65 1.87 12.28 0.62
N TYR A 66 1.19 11.54 -0.24
CA TYR A 66 0.31 12.15 -1.23
C TYR A 66 -1.02 12.49 -0.56
N ARG A 67 -1.30 13.76 -0.44
CA ARG A 67 -2.47 14.28 0.24
C ARG A 67 -3.29 15.13 -0.72
N PHE A 68 -4.61 14.99 -0.67
CA PHE A 68 -5.48 15.71 -1.57
C PHE A 68 -6.86 15.87 -0.96
N GLN A 69 -7.65 16.76 -1.55
CA GLN A 69 -9.02 16.97 -1.11
C GLN A 69 -10.00 16.54 -2.18
N LYS A 70 -11.08 15.93 -1.73
CA LYS A 70 -12.21 15.61 -2.58
C LYS A 70 -13.46 16.10 -1.86
N GLY A 71 -14.07 17.18 -2.37
CA GLY A 71 -15.14 17.84 -1.62
C GLY A 71 -14.62 18.35 -0.30
N ASP A 72 -15.29 17.98 0.79
CA ASP A 72 -14.88 18.36 2.15
C ASP A 72 -13.94 17.35 2.79
N SER A 73 -13.60 16.28 2.07
CA SER A 73 -12.78 15.22 2.63
C SER A 73 -11.31 15.46 2.38
N ASP A 74 -10.52 15.37 3.45
CA ASP A 74 -9.07 15.45 3.42
C ASP A 74 -8.53 14.04 3.37
N LEU A 75 -7.94 13.66 2.25
CA LEU A 75 -7.59 12.29 1.93
C LEU A 75 -6.10 12.17 1.65
N ALA A 76 -5.60 10.93 1.72
CA ALA A 76 -4.22 10.66 1.36
C ALA A 76 -4.09 9.25 0.81
N LEU A 77 -3.06 9.04 -0.01
CA LEU A 77 -2.68 7.71 -0.45
C LEU A 77 -1.79 7.07 0.61
N ARG A 78 -2.02 5.80 0.88
CA ARG A 78 -1.25 5.09 1.91
C ARG A 78 0.23 5.09 1.59
N PHE A 79 1.02 5.37 2.61
CA PHE A 79 2.48 5.42 2.54
C PHE A 79 3.09 4.03 2.75
N ASP A 80 2.41 3.20 3.54
CA ASP A 80 2.79 1.83 3.84
C ASP A 80 1.52 1.00 4.04
N LEU A 81 1.68 -0.26 4.42
CA LEU A 81 0.55 -1.13 4.73
C LEU A 81 0.34 -1.30 6.24
N THR A 82 1.24 -0.75 7.05
CA THR A 82 1.22 -0.92 8.51
C THR A 82 0.19 -0.03 9.19
N VAL A 83 0.15 1.26 8.85
CA VAL A 83 -0.82 2.18 9.44
C VAL A 83 -2.26 1.80 9.08
N PRO A 84 -2.56 1.47 7.80
CA PRO A 84 -3.88 0.95 7.48
C PRO A 84 -4.24 -0.34 8.22
N LEU A 85 -3.26 -1.20 8.47
CA LEU A 85 -3.47 -2.41 9.26
C LEU A 85 -3.88 -2.06 10.69
N ALA A 86 -3.21 -1.11 11.31
CA ALA A 86 -3.54 -0.68 12.67
C ALA A 86 -4.97 -0.15 12.73
N LYS A 87 -5.36 0.65 11.77
CA LYS A 87 -6.75 1.15 11.67
C LYS A 87 -7.73 0.00 11.50
N TYR A 88 -7.40 -0.96 10.63
CA TYR A 88 -8.25 -2.12 10.35
C TYR A 88 -8.47 -2.94 11.62
N VAL A 89 -7.40 -3.22 12.36
CA VAL A 89 -7.50 -4.02 13.58
C VAL A 89 -8.32 -3.29 14.63
N ALA A 90 -8.11 -1.99 14.79
CA ALA A 90 -8.88 -1.20 15.75
C ALA A 90 -10.38 -1.18 15.38
N LEU A 91 -10.68 -1.03 14.11
CA LEU A 91 -12.06 -0.93 13.63
C LEU A 91 -12.80 -2.26 13.73
N HIS A 92 -12.11 -3.37 13.45
CA HIS A 92 -12.73 -4.69 13.36
C HIS A 92 -12.34 -5.62 14.50
N TYR A 93 -11.84 -5.06 15.61
CA TYR A 93 -11.29 -5.85 16.70
C TYR A 93 -12.22 -6.97 17.17
N GLY A 94 -13.50 -6.66 17.32
CA GLY A 94 -14.48 -7.64 17.80
C GLY A 94 -14.83 -8.74 16.79
N GLU A 95 -14.40 -8.59 15.55
CA GLU A 95 -14.68 -9.55 14.48
C GLU A 95 -13.50 -10.42 14.14
N LEU A 96 -12.33 -10.13 14.73
CA LEU A 96 -11.09 -10.83 14.41
C LEU A 96 -10.77 -11.88 15.45
N ALA A 97 -10.18 -12.99 15.00
CA ALA A 97 -9.64 -14.01 15.90
C ALA A 97 -8.16 -13.72 16.13
N PHE A 98 -7.70 -13.84 17.37
CA PHE A 98 -6.31 -13.58 17.73
C PHE A 98 -5.64 -14.87 18.20
N PRO A 99 -4.36 -15.08 17.88
CA PRO A 99 -3.49 -14.18 17.13
C PRO A 99 -3.97 -14.03 15.70
N PHE A 100 -3.99 -12.78 15.23
CA PHE A 100 -4.41 -12.47 13.87
C PHE A 100 -3.19 -12.51 12.96
N ARG A 101 -3.18 -13.47 12.05
CA ARG A 101 -2.09 -13.69 11.10
C ARG A 101 -2.55 -13.23 9.73
N ARG A 102 -1.96 -12.16 9.24
CA ARG A 102 -2.37 -11.59 7.96
C ARG A 102 -1.18 -11.40 7.03
N TYR A 103 -1.43 -11.47 5.75
CA TYR A 103 -0.49 -10.95 4.76
C TYR A 103 -1.22 -9.98 3.86
N GLN A 104 -0.46 -9.05 3.30
CA GLN A 104 -1.01 -8.13 2.31
C GLN A 104 0.06 -7.83 1.28
N ILE A 105 -0.33 -7.88 0.01
CA ILE A 105 0.51 -7.46 -1.10
C ILE A 105 -0.25 -6.32 -1.76
N GLY A 106 0.29 -5.12 -1.68
CA GLY A 106 -0.41 -3.96 -2.18
C GLY A 106 0.54 -2.84 -2.54
N LYS A 107 0.04 -1.91 -3.34
CA LYS A 107 0.83 -0.75 -3.73
C LYS A 107 0.80 0.32 -2.67
N VAL A 108 1.93 0.96 -2.46
CA VAL A 108 2.08 2.10 -1.56
C VAL A 108 2.67 3.26 -2.34
N TYR A 109 2.57 4.46 -1.75
CA TYR A 109 2.85 5.70 -2.48
C TYR A 109 3.70 6.62 -1.62
N ARG A 110 4.84 7.06 -2.18
CA ARG A 110 5.75 7.96 -1.50
C ARG A 110 6.19 9.05 -2.45
N GLY A 111 5.94 10.30 -2.06
CA GLY A 111 6.24 11.47 -2.88
C GLY A 111 7.70 11.88 -2.84
N GLU A 112 8.60 10.95 -2.58
CA GLU A 112 10.00 11.27 -2.58
C GLU A 112 10.53 11.44 -4.00
N ARG A 113 11.70 12.05 -4.11
CA ARG A 113 12.31 12.30 -5.40
C ARG A 113 12.56 10.97 -6.12
N ALA A 114 12.04 10.88 -7.35
CA ALA A 114 12.23 9.67 -8.16
C ALA A 114 13.69 9.51 -8.50
N GLN A 115 14.25 8.35 -8.17
CA GLN A 115 15.63 7.99 -8.41
C GLN A 115 15.69 6.54 -8.82
N ARG A 116 16.85 6.14 -9.32
CA ARG A 116 17.10 4.75 -9.63
C ARG A 116 16.89 3.89 -8.38
N GLY A 117 16.00 2.90 -8.47
CA GLY A 117 15.66 2.03 -7.36
C GLY A 117 14.71 2.62 -6.35
N ARG A 118 14.24 3.85 -6.57
CA ARG A 118 13.26 4.49 -5.70
C ARG A 118 12.06 4.91 -6.51
N PHE A 119 10.94 4.29 -6.22
CA PHE A 119 9.69 4.55 -6.92
C PHE A 119 8.72 5.31 -6.04
N ARG A 120 7.78 6.00 -6.66
CA ARG A 120 6.69 6.70 -5.97
C ARG A 120 5.46 5.84 -5.81
N GLU A 121 5.33 4.82 -6.65
CA GLU A 121 4.33 3.78 -6.50
C GLU A 121 5.06 2.44 -6.60
N PHE A 122 4.89 1.57 -5.59
CA PHE A 122 5.54 0.27 -5.62
C PHE A 122 4.80 -0.70 -4.73
N TYR A 123 5.02 -1.99 -4.96
CA TYR A 123 4.42 -3.03 -4.15
C TYR A 123 5.20 -3.27 -2.87
N GLN A 124 4.45 -3.47 -1.78
CA GLN A 124 4.97 -4.05 -0.55
C GLN A 124 4.30 -5.39 -0.33
N ALA A 125 5.05 -6.34 0.22
CA ALA A 125 4.53 -7.63 0.62
C ALA A 125 4.84 -7.79 2.11
N ASP A 126 3.81 -7.66 2.94
CA ASP A 126 3.96 -7.64 4.39
C ASP A 126 3.24 -8.82 5.01
N ILE A 127 3.86 -9.41 6.05
CA ILE A 127 3.20 -10.39 6.90
C ILE A 127 3.33 -9.92 8.35
N ASP A 128 2.28 -10.15 9.12
CA ASP A 128 2.26 -9.76 10.54
C ASP A 128 1.45 -10.74 11.34
N ILE A 129 1.81 -10.87 12.60
CA ILE A 129 1.04 -11.60 13.61
C ILE A 129 0.71 -10.61 14.71
N ILE A 130 -0.57 -10.42 14.97
CA ILE A 130 -1.04 -9.45 15.96
C ILE A 130 -1.76 -10.20 17.07
N GLY A 131 -1.43 -9.85 18.30
CA GLY A 131 -1.97 -10.48 19.49
C GLY A 131 -1.21 -11.73 19.89
N ASP A 132 -1.62 -12.30 20.98
CA ASP A 132 -0.94 -13.48 21.54
C ASP A 132 -1.56 -14.79 21.09
#